data_95d0c49e0adf508cbfbba006d739fb2c
#
_entry.id   95d0c49e0adf508cbfbba006d739fb2c
#
_cell.length_a   1.000
_cell.length_b   1.000
_cell.length_c   1.000
_cell.angle_alpha   90.00
_cell.angle_beta   90.00
_cell.angle_gamma   90.00
#
_symmetry.space_group_name_H-M   'P 1'
#
loop_
_entity.id
_entity.type
_entity.pdbx_description
1 polymer ?
#
loop_
_entity_poly.entity_id
_entity_poly.type
_entity_poly.pdbx_seq_one_letter_code
_entity_poly.pdbx_strand_id
1 'polypeptide(L)'
;MKKLLLLLLSAFFCVAVYSQAQQIKIVSFTVKNQLPAVIDNWNSIPGSLLLVAQIPPGVRVNGIRLVLQIRANGAVVCSNTSAGGLPVDNFTTRTFSVSELTGALAGCRDLKEGSYSICAQFFNAERKEISNEVCKEFTVVTPKEADYAPPTLITPENEKRFLKKDMLKPVMFRWTPLVPKPK
;
A
#
# COMPACT_ATOMS: atom_id res chain seq x y z
N MET A 1 -59.66 4.45 -8.66
CA MET A 1 -58.90 3.22 -8.85
C MET A 1 -57.76 3.36 -9.89
N LYS A 2 -57.94 3.97 -11.06
CA LYS A 2 -56.86 4.14 -12.09
C LYS A 2 -55.65 4.95 -11.60
N LYS A 3 -55.82 6.00 -10.76
CA LYS A 3 -54.70 6.81 -10.25
C LYS A 3 -53.83 6.06 -9.22
N LEU A 4 -54.42 5.14 -8.46
CA LEU A 4 -53.70 4.33 -7.49
C LEU A 4 -52.84 3.27 -8.15
N LEU A 5 -53.30 2.72 -9.26
CA LEU A 5 -52.57 1.73 -10.06
C LEU A 5 -51.34 2.34 -10.73
N LEU A 6 -51.42 3.59 -11.21
CA LEU A 6 -50.31 4.31 -11.82
C LEU A 6 -49.20 4.65 -10.78
N LEU A 7 -49.59 4.99 -9.53
CA LEU A 7 -48.60 5.24 -8.46
C LEU A 7 -47.89 3.97 -8.03
N LEU A 8 -48.57 2.83 -7.98
CA LEU A 8 -47.97 1.54 -7.67
C LEU A 8 -46.99 1.06 -8.79
N LEU A 9 -47.33 1.30 -10.08
CA LEU A 9 -46.43 0.98 -11.21
C LEU A 9 -45.17 1.86 -11.18
N SER A 10 -45.28 3.16 -10.84
CA SER A 10 -44.14 4.06 -10.77
C SER A 10 -43.20 3.70 -9.62
N ALA A 11 -43.73 3.26 -8.47
CA ALA A 11 -42.89 2.78 -7.35
C ALA A 11 -42.14 1.48 -7.67
N PHE A 12 -42.74 0.58 -8.46
CA PHE A 12 -42.09 -0.67 -8.86
C PHE A 12 -40.95 -0.44 -9.86
N PHE A 13 -41.04 0.58 -10.74
CA PHE A 13 -39.97 0.94 -11.69
C PHE A 13 -38.76 1.60 -11.02
N CYS A 14 -38.97 2.32 -9.88
CA CYS A 14 -37.83 2.93 -9.16
C CYS A 14 -36.95 1.94 -8.41
N VAL A 15 -37.46 0.75 -8.06
CA VAL A 15 -36.66 -0.24 -7.29
C VAL A 15 -35.77 -1.11 -8.20
N ALA A 16 -36.08 -1.19 -9.50
CA ALA A 16 -35.35 -2.05 -10.43
C ALA A 16 -34.01 -1.48 -10.94
N VAL A 17 -33.67 -0.22 -10.61
CA VAL A 17 -32.52 0.48 -11.23
C VAL A 17 -31.23 0.35 -10.42
N TYR A 18 -31.24 -0.19 -9.19
CA TYR A 18 -30.07 -0.17 -8.31
C TYR A 18 -29.36 -1.51 -8.05
N SER A 19 -29.69 -2.55 -8.80
CA SER A 19 -28.90 -3.76 -8.72
C SER A 19 -27.84 -3.77 -9.83
N GLN A 20 -26.86 -2.88 -9.74
CA GLN A 20 -25.61 -3.12 -10.48
C GLN A 20 -24.93 -4.30 -9.76
N ALA A 21 -25.09 -5.49 -10.34
CA ALA A 21 -24.45 -6.68 -9.84
C ALA A 21 -22.93 -6.43 -9.79
N GLN A 22 -22.37 -6.43 -8.59
CA GLN A 22 -20.93 -6.36 -8.40
C GLN A 22 -20.31 -7.52 -9.17
N GLN A 23 -19.54 -7.19 -10.20
CA GLN A 23 -18.88 -8.20 -11.04
C GLN A 23 -17.60 -8.70 -10.38
N ILE A 24 -17.00 -7.89 -9.50
CA ILE A 24 -15.80 -8.24 -8.74
C ILE A 24 -16.06 -7.95 -7.26
N LYS A 25 -15.73 -8.91 -6.40
CA LYS A 25 -15.78 -8.77 -4.94
C LYS A 25 -14.35 -8.63 -4.40
N ILE A 26 -14.07 -7.55 -3.69
CA ILE A 26 -12.88 -7.45 -2.85
C ILE A 26 -13.15 -8.26 -1.59
N VAL A 27 -12.45 -9.40 -1.48
CA VAL A 27 -12.63 -10.36 -0.36
C VAL A 27 -11.86 -9.91 0.86
N SER A 28 -10.64 -9.38 0.64
CA SER A 28 -9.79 -8.88 1.71
C SER A 28 -8.93 -7.73 1.18
N PHE A 29 -8.83 -6.69 1.97
CA PHE A 29 -7.85 -5.62 1.77
C PHE A 29 -7.23 -5.30 3.13
N THR A 30 -5.95 -5.60 3.28
CA THR A 30 -5.20 -5.34 4.51
C THR A 30 -4.09 -4.36 4.25
N VAL A 31 -3.88 -3.48 5.21
CA VAL A 31 -2.85 -2.45 5.19
C VAL A 31 -2.25 -2.38 6.59
N LYS A 32 -0.94 -2.25 6.68
CA LYS A 32 -0.28 -2.06 7.97
C LYS A 32 -0.64 -0.69 8.55
N ASN A 33 -0.90 -0.63 9.85
CA ASN A 33 -1.33 0.60 10.51
C ASN A 33 -0.28 1.73 10.44
N GLN A 34 1.01 1.37 10.33
CA GLN A 34 2.10 2.33 10.22
C GLN A 34 2.97 1.97 9.01
N LEU A 35 3.20 2.94 8.15
CA LEU A 35 4.00 2.81 6.94
C LEU A 35 4.98 3.99 6.82
N PRO A 36 6.15 3.80 6.20
CA PRO A 36 7.09 4.88 5.95
C PRO A 36 6.56 5.84 4.87
N ALA A 37 7.11 7.05 4.85
CA ALA A 37 6.74 8.11 3.91
C ALA A 37 6.96 7.71 2.44
N VAL A 38 8.05 7.00 2.16
CA VAL A 38 8.44 6.55 0.83
C VAL A 38 7.68 5.28 0.46
N ILE A 39 6.81 5.36 -0.55
CA ILE A 39 5.92 4.24 -0.94
C ILE A 39 6.72 3.02 -1.41
N ASP A 40 7.83 3.22 -2.11
CA ASP A 40 8.69 2.12 -2.58
C ASP A 40 9.24 1.27 -1.42
N ASN A 41 9.46 1.87 -0.25
CA ASN A 41 9.92 1.18 0.94
C ASN A 41 8.88 0.21 1.52
N TRP A 42 7.61 0.31 1.12
CA TRP A 42 6.56 -0.60 1.56
C TRP A 42 6.81 -2.04 1.08
N ASN A 43 7.53 -2.21 -0.05
CA ASN A 43 7.92 -3.51 -0.57
C ASN A 43 8.82 -4.31 0.37
N SER A 44 9.63 -3.62 1.18
CA SER A 44 10.53 -4.26 2.15
C SER A 44 9.85 -4.66 3.46
N ILE A 45 8.58 -4.27 3.64
CA ILE A 45 7.81 -4.50 4.88
C ILE A 45 6.84 -5.65 4.67
N PRO A 46 7.05 -6.82 5.29
CA PRO A 46 6.14 -7.94 5.16
C PRO A 46 4.70 -7.58 5.58
N GLY A 47 3.73 -7.87 4.73
CA GLY A 47 2.31 -7.62 5.00
C GLY A 47 1.93 -6.13 5.04
N SER A 48 2.72 -5.24 4.44
CA SER A 48 2.39 -3.81 4.33
C SER A 48 1.08 -3.58 3.61
N LEU A 49 0.86 -4.28 2.50
CA LEU A 49 -0.34 -4.27 1.67
C LEU A 49 -0.66 -5.68 1.19
N LEU A 50 -1.95 -6.04 1.17
CA LEU A 50 -2.45 -7.25 0.54
C LEU A 50 -3.88 -7.02 0.08
N LEU A 51 -4.17 -7.30 -1.17
CA LEU A 51 -5.51 -7.25 -1.73
C LEU A 51 -5.88 -8.62 -2.32
N VAL A 52 -7.02 -9.14 -1.92
CA VAL A 52 -7.59 -10.38 -2.48
C VAL A 52 -8.93 -10.06 -3.09
N ALA A 53 -9.10 -10.39 -4.37
CA ALA A 53 -10.33 -10.17 -5.10
C ALA A 53 -10.82 -11.47 -5.77
N GLN A 54 -12.11 -11.54 -6.01
CA GLN A 54 -12.78 -12.69 -6.61
C GLN A 54 -13.82 -12.24 -7.64
N ILE A 55 -13.84 -12.92 -8.78
CA ILE A 55 -14.91 -12.83 -9.78
C ILE A 55 -15.84 -14.01 -9.56
N PRO A 56 -17.17 -13.80 -9.37
CA PRO A 56 -18.13 -14.87 -9.23
C PRO A 56 -18.12 -15.80 -10.46
N PRO A 57 -18.40 -17.11 -10.26
CA PRO A 57 -18.46 -18.06 -11.37
C PRO A 57 -19.47 -17.61 -12.45
N GLY A 58 -19.09 -17.79 -13.73
CA GLY A 58 -19.94 -17.43 -14.86
C GLY A 58 -19.91 -15.96 -15.26
N VAL A 59 -19.29 -15.09 -14.46
CA VAL A 59 -19.12 -13.66 -14.79
C VAL A 59 -17.84 -13.49 -15.63
N ARG A 60 -17.95 -12.80 -16.77
CA ARG A 60 -16.80 -12.37 -17.57
C ARG A 60 -16.75 -10.86 -17.60
N VAL A 61 -15.59 -10.30 -17.34
CA VAL A 61 -15.34 -8.87 -17.33
C VAL A 61 -14.26 -8.53 -18.32
N ASN A 62 -14.52 -7.56 -19.19
CA ASN A 62 -13.53 -7.12 -20.18
C ASN A 62 -12.78 -5.89 -19.65
N GLY A 63 -11.45 -5.91 -19.81
CA GLY A 63 -10.59 -4.76 -19.54
C GLY A 63 -10.62 -4.33 -18.08
N ILE A 64 -10.46 -5.29 -17.16
CA ILE A 64 -10.42 -5.03 -15.73
C ILE A 64 -9.26 -4.09 -15.40
N ARG A 65 -9.52 -3.08 -14.58
CA ARG A 65 -8.54 -2.14 -14.08
C ARG A 65 -8.71 -1.94 -12.59
N LEU A 66 -7.62 -2.09 -11.84
CA LEU A 66 -7.58 -1.78 -10.42
C LEU A 66 -7.13 -0.32 -10.24
N VAL A 67 -7.99 0.46 -9.62
CA VAL A 67 -7.68 1.83 -9.20
C VAL A 67 -7.37 1.85 -7.71
N LEU A 68 -6.24 2.45 -7.38
CA LEU A 68 -5.79 2.72 -6.01
C LEU A 68 -5.76 4.22 -5.79
N GLN A 69 -6.25 4.66 -4.64
CA GLN A 69 -6.24 6.06 -4.24
C GLN A 69 -5.77 6.18 -2.79
N ILE A 70 -4.83 7.08 -2.55
CA ILE A 70 -4.46 7.48 -1.19
C ILE A 70 -5.13 8.82 -0.92
N ARG A 71 -5.81 8.89 0.22
CA ARG A 71 -6.56 10.08 0.64
C ARG A 71 -6.05 10.58 1.98
N ALA A 72 -5.96 11.90 2.13
CA ALA A 72 -5.73 12.60 3.38
C ALA A 72 -6.96 13.48 3.67
N ASN A 73 -7.57 13.32 4.84
CA ASN A 73 -8.79 14.05 5.22
C ASN A 73 -9.90 13.98 4.14
N GLY A 74 -10.06 12.82 3.51
CA GLY A 74 -11.03 12.58 2.43
C GLY A 74 -10.61 13.06 1.04
N ALA A 75 -9.59 13.91 0.91
CA ALA A 75 -9.09 14.39 -0.37
C ALA A 75 -8.07 13.41 -0.97
N VAL A 76 -8.18 13.14 -2.27
CA VAL A 76 -7.20 12.29 -2.98
C VAL A 76 -5.88 13.05 -3.11
N VAL A 77 -4.83 12.51 -2.50
CA VAL A 77 -3.46 13.05 -2.57
C VAL A 77 -2.60 12.32 -3.58
N CYS A 78 -2.97 11.06 -3.88
CA CYS A 78 -2.30 10.22 -4.85
C CYS A 78 -3.26 9.20 -5.44
N SER A 79 -3.11 8.90 -6.73
CA SER A 79 -3.91 7.88 -7.42
C SER A 79 -3.23 7.42 -8.71
N ASN A 80 -3.47 6.17 -9.10
CA ASN A 80 -3.10 5.66 -10.43
C ASN A 80 -4.19 5.90 -11.49
N THR A 81 -5.23 6.68 -11.18
CA THR A 81 -6.34 6.95 -12.12
C THR A 81 -5.86 7.65 -13.39
N SER A 82 -4.89 8.58 -13.27
CA SER A 82 -4.30 9.28 -14.42
C SER A 82 -3.60 8.34 -15.40
N ALA A 83 -3.00 7.26 -14.90
CA ALA A 83 -2.41 6.19 -15.71
C ALA A 83 -3.45 5.17 -16.20
N GLY A 84 -4.73 5.40 -15.94
CA GLY A 84 -5.82 4.52 -16.35
C GLY A 84 -6.02 3.28 -15.47
N GLY A 85 -5.41 3.25 -14.29
CA GLY A 85 -5.44 2.11 -13.35
C GLY A 85 -4.47 0.99 -13.76
N LEU A 86 -4.24 0.05 -12.85
CA LEU A 86 -3.46 -1.16 -13.09
C LEU A 86 -4.30 -2.14 -13.95
N PRO A 87 -3.87 -2.50 -15.17
CA PRO A 87 -4.57 -3.49 -15.98
C PRO A 87 -4.48 -4.87 -15.32
N VAL A 88 -5.58 -5.60 -15.34
CA VAL A 88 -5.69 -6.91 -14.71
C VAL A 88 -6.35 -7.89 -15.68
N ASP A 89 -5.73 -9.06 -15.87
CA ASP A 89 -6.34 -10.14 -16.65
C ASP A 89 -7.52 -10.77 -15.89
N ASN A 90 -8.40 -11.47 -16.60
CA ASN A 90 -9.49 -12.19 -15.97
C ASN A 90 -8.97 -13.26 -14.99
N PHE A 91 -9.61 -13.37 -13.85
CA PHE A 91 -9.26 -14.30 -12.79
C PHE A 91 -10.52 -14.84 -12.09
N THR A 92 -10.41 -15.98 -11.43
CA THR A 92 -11.45 -16.46 -10.51
C THR A 92 -11.19 -15.89 -9.10
N THR A 93 -9.98 -16.09 -8.60
CA THR A 93 -9.50 -15.47 -7.35
C THR A 93 -8.07 -14.98 -7.60
N ARG A 94 -7.75 -13.77 -7.20
CA ARG A 94 -6.41 -13.20 -7.35
C ARG A 94 -5.98 -12.49 -6.08
N THR A 95 -4.74 -12.75 -5.72
CA THR A 95 -4.02 -12.02 -4.67
C THR A 95 -3.06 -11.06 -5.35
N PHE A 96 -3.16 -9.79 -5.02
CA PHE A 96 -2.24 -8.75 -5.47
C PHE A 96 -1.15 -8.57 -4.43
N SER A 97 0.08 -8.71 -4.86
CA SER A 97 1.26 -8.54 -4.00
C SER A 97 1.52 -7.07 -3.67
N VAL A 98 2.34 -6.84 -2.64
CA VAL A 98 2.80 -5.49 -2.28
C VAL A 98 3.43 -4.79 -3.47
N SER A 99 4.32 -5.49 -4.22
CA SER A 99 5.04 -4.93 -5.36
C SER A 99 4.12 -4.52 -6.51
N GLU A 100 3.04 -5.27 -6.78
CA GLU A 100 2.05 -4.89 -7.79
C GLU A 100 1.29 -3.63 -7.36
N LEU A 101 0.88 -3.56 -6.08
CA LEU A 101 0.11 -2.44 -5.56
C LEU A 101 0.96 -1.16 -5.44
N THR A 102 2.20 -1.25 -4.95
CA THR A 102 3.12 -0.10 -4.89
C THR A 102 3.57 0.32 -6.28
N GLY A 103 3.82 -0.64 -7.20
CA GLY A 103 4.11 -0.35 -8.60
C GLY A 103 2.99 0.43 -9.29
N ALA A 104 1.73 0.11 -8.98
CA ALA A 104 0.59 0.89 -9.46
C ALA A 104 0.58 2.33 -8.93
N LEU A 105 1.20 2.59 -7.79
CA LEU A 105 1.35 3.91 -7.17
C LEU A 105 2.70 4.59 -7.46
N ALA A 106 3.51 4.06 -8.37
CA ALA A 106 4.86 4.58 -8.67
C ALA A 106 4.89 6.07 -9.11
N GLY A 107 3.77 6.60 -9.58
CA GLY A 107 3.63 8.03 -9.89
C GLY A 107 3.37 8.92 -8.67
N CYS A 108 3.20 8.34 -7.49
CA CYS A 108 2.97 9.06 -6.27
C CYS A 108 4.29 9.56 -5.68
N ARG A 109 4.25 10.77 -5.13
CA ARG A 109 5.38 11.31 -4.36
C ARG A 109 5.35 10.77 -2.95
N ASP A 110 6.44 11.01 -2.22
CA ASP A 110 6.53 10.69 -0.81
C ASP A 110 5.39 11.35 -0.02
N LEU A 111 4.82 10.59 0.89
CA LEU A 111 3.77 11.06 1.76
C LEU A 111 4.38 11.82 2.94
N LYS A 112 3.70 12.85 3.42
CA LYS A 112 4.08 13.53 4.68
C LYS A 112 3.62 12.70 5.87
N GLU A 113 4.20 12.96 7.06
CA GLU A 113 3.67 12.39 8.30
C GLU A 113 2.21 12.75 8.49
N GLY A 114 1.39 11.78 8.90
CA GLY A 114 -0.04 12.00 9.11
C GLY A 114 -0.89 10.76 8.89
N SER A 115 -2.19 10.94 9.03
CA SER A 115 -3.19 9.88 8.83
C SER A 115 -3.71 9.91 7.41
N TYR A 116 -3.82 8.72 6.83
CA TYR A 116 -4.25 8.49 5.45
C TYR A 116 -5.21 7.32 5.39
N SER A 117 -5.95 7.26 4.29
CA SER A 117 -6.64 6.04 3.87
C SER A 117 -6.18 5.65 2.48
N ILE A 118 -6.02 4.36 2.24
CA ILE A 118 -5.83 3.82 0.90
C ILE A 118 -7.08 3.08 0.49
N CYS A 119 -7.61 3.40 -0.68
CA CYS A 119 -8.84 2.85 -1.23
C CYS A 119 -8.53 2.06 -2.50
N ALA A 120 -9.20 0.93 -2.67
CA ALA A 120 -9.10 0.07 -3.84
C ALA A 120 -10.48 -0.12 -4.46
N GLN A 121 -10.57 -0.02 -5.78
CA GLN A 121 -11.80 -0.23 -6.54
C GLN A 121 -11.49 -0.77 -7.93
N PHE A 122 -12.35 -1.65 -8.46
CA PHE A 122 -12.21 -2.17 -9.81
C PHE A 122 -13.16 -1.47 -10.79
N PHE A 123 -12.64 -1.22 -11.98
CA PHE A 123 -13.34 -0.63 -13.12
C PHE A 123 -13.19 -1.52 -14.35
N ASN A 124 -14.13 -1.43 -15.29
CA ASN A 124 -14.01 -2.04 -16.61
C ASN A 124 -13.30 -1.11 -17.62
N ALA A 125 -13.15 -1.55 -18.86
CA ALA A 125 -12.54 -0.75 -19.94
C ALA A 125 -13.25 0.58 -20.19
N GLU A 126 -14.55 0.65 -19.92
CA GLU A 126 -15.40 1.85 -20.08
C GLU A 126 -15.36 2.79 -18.90
N ARG A 127 -14.48 2.51 -17.91
CA ARG A 127 -14.37 3.24 -16.63
C ARG A 127 -15.63 3.17 -15.75
N LYS A 128 -16.45 2.14 -15.95
CA LYS A 128 -17.60 1.87 -15.11
C LYS A 128 -17.15 1.04 -13.90
N GLU A 129 -17.65 1.39 -12.74
CA GLU A 129 -17.41 0.67 -11.49
C GLU A 129 -17.96 -0.75 -11.55
N ILE A 130 -17.14 -1.74 -11.22
CA ILE A 130 -17.48 -3.16 -11.22
C ILE A 130 -17.24 -3.84 -9.88
N SER A 131 -16.78 -3.07 -8.88
CA SER A 131 -16.70 -3.47 -7.48
C SER A 131 -17.10 -2.34 -6.55
N ASN A 132 -17.34 -2.66 -5.28
CA ASN A 132 -17.36 -1.63 -4.24
C ASN A 132 -15.96 -1.07 -4.04
N GLU A 133 -15.88 0.20 -3.60
CA GLU A 133 -14.67 0.77 -3.05
C GLU A 133 -14.44 0.22 -1.64
N VAL A 134 -13.22 -0.20 -1.34
CA VAL A 134 -12.80 -0.63 -0.01
C VAL A 134 -11.60 0.19 0.42
N CYS A 135 -11.73 0.87 1.56
CA CYS A 135 -10.68 1.72 2.11
C CYS A 135 -10.12 1.13 3.41
N LYS A 136 -8.84 1.38 3.67
CA LYS A 136 -8.14 1.06 4.91
C LYS A 136 -7.31 2.25 5.37
N GLU A 137 -7.38 2.53 6.65
CA GLU A 137 -6.64 3.62 7.28
C GLU A 137 -5.22 3.16 7.65
N PHE A 138 -4.28 4.10 7.57
CA PHE A 138 -2.90 3.93 8.01
C PHE A 138 -2.30 5.28 8.39
N THR A 139 -1.19 5.23 9.13
CA THR A 139 -0.43 6.41 9.53
C THR A 139 0.94 6.37 8.88
N VAL A 140 1.35 7.47 8.28
CA VAL A 140 2.72 7.64 7.82
C VAL A 140 3.56 8.14 8.98
N VAL A 141 4.65 7.42 9.25
CA VAL A 141 5.62 7.75 10.29
C VAL A 141 7.01 7.88 9.65
N THR A 142 7.72 8.94 10.00
CA THR A 142 9.14 9.03 9.71
C THR A 142 9.90 8.29 10.79
N PRO A 143 10.70 7.27 10.45
CA PRO A 143 11.57 6.65 11.44
C PRO A 143 12.45 7.74 12.06
N LYS A 144 12.34 7.95 13.37
CA LYS A 144 13.33 8.78 14.04
C LYS A 144 14.68 8.07 13.90
N GLU A 145 15.61 8.70 13.22
CA GLU A 145 17.00 8.23 13.25
C GLU A 145 17.41 8.09 14.72
N ALA A 146 17.75 6.87 15.10
CA ALA A 146 18.30 6.66 16.43
C ALA A 146 19.65 7.40 16.48
N ASP A 147 19.77 8.35 17.39
CA ASP A 147 21.03 9.05 17.61
C ASP A 147 21.99 8.05 18.29
N TYR A 148 22.85 7.45 17.46
CA TYR A 148 23.86 6.50 17.93
C TYR A 148 25.13 7.23 18.34
N ALA A 149 25.71 6.81 19.44
CA ALA A 149 27.07 7.22 19.78
C ALA A 149 28.04 6.64 18.72
N PRO A 150 28.99 7.44 18.21
CA PRO A 150 29.97 6.92 17.27
C PRO A 150 30.74 5.75 17.89
N PRO A 151 31.04 4.69 17.11
CA PRO A 151 31.81 3.57 17.60
C PRO A 151 33.21 4.03 18.01
N THR A 152 33.66 3.59 19.19
CA THR A 152 34.99 3.90 19.68
C THR A 152 35.90 2.70 19.49
N LEU A 153 37.12 2.91 19.00
CA LEU A 153 38.12 1.86 18.86
C LEU A 153 38.55 1.36 20.25
N ILE A 154 38.38 0.06 20.51
CA ILE A 154 38.76 -0.58 21.77
C ILE A 154 40.16 -1.12 21.65
N THR A 155 40.50 -1.77 20.55
CA THR A 155 41.80 -2.34 20.27
C THR A 155 42.18 -2.18 18.80
N PRO A 156 43.41 -1.81 18.51
CA PRO A 156 44.42 -1.28 19.44
C PRO A 156 43.98 0.05 20.03
N GLU A 157 44.56 0.45 21.17
CA GLU A 157 44.32 1.78 21.73
C GLU A 157 44.60 2.87 20.71
N ASN A 158 43.87 3.96 20.76
CA ASN A 158 44.03 5.08 19.83
C ASN A 158 45.51 5.59 19.93
N GLU A 159 46.09 5.92 18.78
CA GLU A 159 47.51 6.34 18.68
C GLU A 159 48.57 5.31 19.09
N LYS A 160 48.20 4.03 19.25
CA LYS A 160 49.16 2.98 19.53
C LYS A 160 50.24 2.86 18.43
N ARG A 161 51.48 2.99 18.79
CA ARG A 161 52.62 2.79 17.90
C ARG A 161 52.99 1.31 17.88
N PHE A 162 53.06 0.73 16.67
CA PHE A 162 53.50 -0.66 16.45
C PHE A 162 54.99 -0.70 16.14
N LEU A 163 55.70 -1.57 16.79
CA LEU A 163 57.09 -1.84 16.42
C LEU A 163 57.10 -2.71 15.14
N LYS A 164 58.15 -2.61 14.32
CA LYS A 164 58.30 -3.39 13.07
C LYS A 164 58.08 -4.89 13.28
N LYS A 165 58.50 -5.45 14.42
CA LYS A 165 58.29 -6.84 14.82
C LYS A 165 56.82 -7.19 15.05
N ASP A 166 55.99 -6.24 15.44
CA ASP A 166 54.57 -6.46 15.74
C ASP A 166 53.75 -6.46 14.44
N MET A 167 54.28 -5.86 13.36
CA MET A 167 53.63 -5.83 12.03
C MET A 167 53.66 -7.20 11.32
N LEU A 168 54.39 -8.17 11.84
CA LEU A 168 54.38 -9.54 11.34
C LEU A 168 53.19 -10.37 11.83
N LYS A 169 52.40 -9.83 12.76
CA LYS A 169 51.18 -10.45 13.29
C LYS A 169 49.95 -9.69 12.81
N PRO A 170 48.85 -10.37 12.50
CA PRO A 170 47.60 -9.70 12.13
C PRO A 170 47.12 -8.81 13.30
N VAL A 171 46.87 -7.55 13.00
CA VAL A 171 46.31 -6.60 13.99
C VAL A 171 44.77 -6.74 13.95
N MET A 172 44.20 -7.13 15.09
CA MET A 172 42.76 -7.20 15.24
C MET A 172 42.21 -5.85 15.74
N PHE A 173 41.29 -5.30 14.98
CA PHE A 173 40.54 -4.10 15.38
C PHE A 173 39.22 -4.49 16.05
N ARG A 174 38.93 -3.91 17.20
CA ARG A 174 37.67 -4.07 17.91
C ARG A 174 37.07 -2.69 18.16
N TRP A 175 35.77 -2.58 17.93
CA TRP A 175 35.01 -1.37 18.13
C TRP A 175 33.89 -1.60 19.15
N THR A 176 33.50 -0.53 19.85
CA THR A 176 32.27 -0.58 20.64
C THR A 176 31.08 -0.83 19.70
N PRO A 177 30.11 -1.68 20.09
CA PRO A 177 28.91 -1.82 19.30
C PRO A 177 28.16 -0.48 19.22
N LEU A 178 27.45 -0.26 18.09
CA LEU A 178 26.53 0.87 17.95
C LEU A 178 25.39 0.69 18.96
N VAL A 179 25.32 1.58 19.94
CA VAL A 179 24.21 1.63 20.90
C VAL A 179 23.50 2.97 20.79
N PRO A 180 22.16 2.98 20.86
CA PRO A 180 21.42 4.23 20.93
C PRO A 180 21.90 5.06 22.14
N LYS A 181 22.05 6.38 21.94
CA LYS A 181 22.32 7.27 23.07
C LYS A 181 21.18 7.19 24.09
N PRO A 182 21.47 7.10 25.38
CA PRO A 182 20.43 7.22 26.38
C PRO A 182 19.76 8.61 26.27
N LYS A 183 18.43 8.59 26.43
CA LYS A 183 17.61 9.82 26.41
C LYS A 183 17.87 10.64 27.67
#